data_2f426f543a47085e5c05c1b72a83a547
#
_entry.id   2f426f543a47085e5c05c1b72a83a547
#
_cell.length_a   1.000
_cell.length_b   1.000
_cell.length_c   1.000
_cell.angle_alpha   90.00
_cell.angle_beta   90.00
_cell.angle_gamma   90.00
#
_symmetry.space_group_name_H-M   'P 1'
#
loop_
_entity.id
_entity.type
_entity.pdbx_description
1 polymer ?
#
loop_
_entity_poly.entity_id
_entity_poly.type
_entity_poly.pdbx_seq_one_letter_code
_entity_poly.pdbx_strand_id
1 'polypeptide(L)'
;MYETSKLNLKFIIQFVSMYFLTQELFFPPVETASPEGIVAVGGDLSPERLVLAYQSGIFPWFEDDEPILWWSPPERMVLFLEDVKISKSMRNIIYQKKFKVTFNTAFREVILNCKKISRKNQTGTWITDNMVEAYFKLHELGIAKSVEVWENEELVGGLYGVDLGHVFCGESMFSKVSNASKMAFIALAKQLEIANYRLLDCQVYNDHLASLGCVEIEREDFLMVLKS
;
A
#
# COMPACT_ATOMS: atom_id res chain seq x y z
N MET A 1 -35.22 10.08 -16.84
CA MET A 1 -35.02 8.67 -17.29
C MET A 1 -33.95 8.50 -18.38
N TYR A 2 -33.16 9.57 -18.72
CA TYR A 2 -32.11 9.53 -19.79
C TYR A 2 -30.68 9.69 -19.27
N GLU A 3 -30.45 10.00 -17.99
CA GLU A 3 -29.09 10.16 -17.44
C GLU A 3 -28.47 8.86 -16.90
N THR A 4 -29.27 7.93 -16.41
CA THR A 4 -28.79 6.62 -15.92
C THR A 4 -28.26 5.72 -17.04
N SER A 5 -28.74 5.88 -18.29
CA SER A 5 -28.28 5.08 -19.41
C SER A 5 -26.88 5.50 -19.95
N LYS A 6 -26.50 6.78 -19.82
CA LYS A 6 -25.20 7.28 -20.26
C LYS A 6 -24.06 6.94 -19.29
N LEU A 7 -24.35 6.86 -17.98
CA LEU A 7 -23.37 6.38 -16.99
C LEU A 7 -23.06 4.89 -17.19
N ASN A 8 -24.09 4.07 -17.41
CA ASN A 8 -23.91 2.64 -17.67
C ASN A 8 -23.15 2.37 -18.99
N LEU A 9 -23.34 3.18 -20.04
CA LEU A 9 -22.67 2.97 -21.32
C LEU A 9 -21.18 3.35 -21.25
N LYS A 10 -20.81 4.41 -20.51
CA LYS A 10 -19.40 4.76 -20.25
C LYS A 10 -18.69 3.68 -19.42
N PHE A 11 -19.34 3.18 -18.37
CA PHE A 11 -18.83 2.07 -17.56
C PHE A 11 -18.64 0.80 -18.41
N ILE A 12 -19.62 0.44 -19.25
CA ILE A 12 -19.54 -0.73 -20.14
C ILE A 12 -18.44 -0.56 -21.19
N ILE A 13 -18.27 0.62 -21.78
CA ILE A 13 -17.22 0.89 -22.79
C ILE A 13 -15.83 0.85 -22.13
N GLN A 14 -15.70 1.30 -20.89
CA GLN A 14 -14.45 1.24 -20.12
C GLN A 14 -14.05 -0.21 -19.80
N PHE A 15 -15.03 -1.09 -19.49
CA PHE A 15 -14.79 -2.52 -19.30
C PHE A 15 -14.40 -3.28 -20.60
N VAL A 16 -14.87 -2.84 -21.76
CA VAL A 16 -14.57 -3.48 -23.07
C VAL A 16 -13.10 -3.30 -23.50
N SER A 17 -12.39 -2.30 -22.94
CA SER A 17 -10.97 -2.06 -23.21
C SER A 17 -10.04 -2.59 -22.12
N MET A 18 -10.55 -3.20 -21.02
CA MET A 18 -9.74 -3.70 -19.91
C MET A 18 -9.17 -5.08 -20.22
N TYR A 19 -7.92 -5.31 -19.78
CA TYR A 19 -7.28 -6.61 -19.89
C TYR A 19 -7.80 -7.56 -18.80
N PHE A 20 -8.35 -8.70 -19.17
CA PHE A 20 -8.79 -9.74 -18.25
C PHE A 20 -7.67 -10.77 -18.05
N LEU A 21 -7.18 -10.87 -16.81
CA LEU A 21 -6.15 -11.84 -16.45
C LEU A 21 -6.71 -13.26 -16.44
N THR A 22 -5.93 -14.19 -16.98
CA THR A 22 -6.16 -15.63 -16.93
C THR A 22 -5.33 -16.27 -15.82
N GLN A 23 -5.19 -17.59 -15.85
CA GLN A 23 -4.28 -18.32 -14.96
C GLN A 23 -2.79 -18.09 -15.30
N GLU A 24 -2.49 -17.60 -16.50
CA GLU A 24 -1.13 -17.26 -16.90
C GLU A 24 -0.56 -16.16 -16.00
N LEU A 25 0.69 -16.33 -15.59
CA LEU A 25 1.42 -15.37 -14.76
C LEU A 25 1.95 -14.24 -15.64
N PHE A 26 1.10 -13.26 -15.90
CA PHE A 26 1.38 -12.15 -16.82
C PHE A 26 0.59 -10.89 -16.40
N PHE A 27 1.15 -9.71 -16.67
CA PHE A 27 0.46 -8.42 -16.69
C PHE A 27 0.73 -7.71 -18.01
N PRO A 28 -0.26 -7.01 -18.58
CA PRO A 28 -0.03 -6.14 -19.74
C PRO A 28 0.89 -4.97 -19.32
N PRO A 29 1.57 -4.33 -20.29
CA PRO A 29 2.38 -3.15 -20.02
C PRO A 29 1.56 -2.06 -19.31
N VAL A 30 2.11 -1.42 -18.28
CA VAL A 30 1.41 -0.39 -17.49
C VAL A 30 1.04 0.85 -18.31
N GLU A 31 1.69 1.07 -19.45
CA GLU A 31 1.37 2.12 -20.41
C GLU A 31 -0.01 1.91 -21.06
N THR A 32 -0.55 0.67 -21.01
CA THR A 32 -1.89 0.34 -21.50
C THR A 32 -3.00 0.54 -20.47
N ALA A 33 -2.64 1.00 -19.27
CA ALA A 33 -3.60 1.27 -18.20
C ALA A 33 -4.67 2.31 -18.63
N SER A 34 -5.83 2.24 -18.01
CA SER A 34 -6.85 3.29 -18.17
C SER A 34 -6.31 4.66 -17.71
N PRO A 35 -6.96 5.77 -18.07
CA PRO A 35 -6.57 7.11 -17.59
C PRO A 35 -6.48 7.21 -16.06
N GLU A 36 -7.28 6.43 -15.33
CA GLU A 36 -7.29 6.36 -13.88
C GLU A 36 -6.19 5.44 -13.32
N GLY A 37 -5.59 4.60 -14.19
CA GLY A 37 -4.50 3.69 -13.83
C GLY A 37 -4.90 2.22 -13.66
N ILE A 38 -6.09 1.78 -14.09
CA ILE A 38 -6.45 0.35 -14.08
C ILE A 38 -5.70 -0.36 -15.20
N VAL A 39 -4.87 -1.33 -14.84
CA VAL A 39 -4.04 -2.14 -15.75
C VAL A 39 -4.78 -3.40 -16.20
N ALA A 40 -5.42 -4.09 -15.26
CA ALA A 40 -6.07 -5.37 -15.52
C ALA A 40 -7.15 -5.69 -14.49
N VAL A 41 -7.98 -6.69 -14.82
CA VAL A 41 -9.09 -7.19 -14.00
C VAL A 41 -8.99 -8.70 -13.84
N GLY A 42 -9.33 -9.25 -12.67
CA GLY A 42 -9.38 -10.68 -12.41
C GLY A 42 -8.03 -11.28 -12.02
N GLY A 43 -7.78 -12.53 -12.39
CA GLY A 43 -6.64 -13.30 -11.93
C GLY A 43 -6.84 -13.81 -10.49
N ASP A 44 -5.74 -13.90 -9.73
CA ASP A 44 -5.71 -14.43 -8.37
C ASP A 44 -4.74 -13.60 -7.48
N LEU A 45 -4.71 -13.89 -6.18
CA LEU A 45 -3.80 -13.29 -5.21
C LEU A 45 -2.67 -14.27 -4.81
N SER A 46 -2.22 -15.11 -5.74
CA SER A 46 -1.07 -15.98 -5.49
C SER A 46 0.18 -15.16 -5.17
N PRO A 47 1.10 -15.67 -4.32
CA PRO A 47 2.35 -14.99 -4.03
C PRO A 47 3.12 -14.59 -5.29
N GLU A 48 3.17 -15.47 -6.28
CA GLU A 48 3.87 -15.27 -7.54
C GLU A 48 3.28 -14.08 -8.33
N ARG A 49 1.95 -14.00 -8.41
CA ARG A 49 1.26 -12.90 -9.10
C ARG A 49 1.41 -11.59 -8.34
N LEU A 50 1.31 -11.60 -7.01
CA LEU A 50 1.52 -10.41 -6.20
C LEU A 50 2.95 -9.88 -6.35
N VAL A 51 3.96 -10.75 -6.28
CA VAL A 51 5.36 -10.36 -6.48
C VAL A 51 5.57 -9.77 -7.88
N LEU A 52 5.06 -10.43 -8.93
CA LEU A 52 5.15 -9.93 -10.30
C LEU A 52 4.47 -8.55 -10.44
N ALA A 53 3.29 -8.37 -9.81
CA ALA A 53 2.59 -7.08 -9.82
C ALA A 53 3.45 -5.98 -9.22
N TYR A 54 3.93 -6.14 -7.98
CA TYR A 54 4.75 -5.13 -7.30
C TYR A 54 6.05 -4.83 -8.05
N GLN A 55 6.73 -5.84 -8.58
CA GLN A 55 7.91 -5.67 -9.42
C GLN A 55 7.63 -4.92 -10.73
N SER A 56 6.37 -4.94 -11.19
CA SER A 56 5.90 -4.20 -12.37
C SER A 56 5.30 -2.83 -12.06
N GLY A 57 5.33 -2.38 -10.79
CA GLY A 57 4.72 -1.12 -10.38
C GLY A 57 3.19 -1.19 -10.25
N ILE A 58 2.64 -2.40 -10.16
CA ILE A 58 1.21 -2.69 -10.11
C ILE A 58 0.85 -3.16 -8.69
N PHE A 59 -0.34 -2.80 -8.21
CA PHE A 59 -0.87 -3.27 -6.93
C PHE A 59 -2.37 -3.60 -7.02
N PRO A 60 -2.89 -4.55 -6.20
CA PRO A 60 -4.30 -4.86 -6.14
C PRO A 60 -5.05 -3.85 -5.26
N TRP A 61 -6.18 -3.34 -5.74
CA TRP A 61 -7.09 -2.52 -4.94
C TRP A 61 -8.52 -2.68 -5.46
N PHE A 62 -9.39 -3.29 -4.64
CA PHE A 62 -10.77 -3.65 -5.00
C PHE A 62 -11.60 -3.88 -3.74
N GLU A 63 -12.93 -3.85 -3.85
CA GLU A 63 -13.86 -4.15 -2.75
C GLU A 63 -14.31 -5.62 -2.78
N ASP A 64 -14.86 -6.12 -1.66
CA ASP A 64 -15.21 -7.56 -1.48
C ASP A 64 -16.16 -8.10 -2.55
N ASP A 65 -17.07 -7.26 -3.06
CA ASP A 65 -18.07 -7.62 -4.08
C ASP A 65 -17.57 -7.39 -5.52
N GLU A 66 -16.32 -6.97 -5.69
CA GLU A 66 -15.73 -6.65 -7.00
C GLU A 66 -14.71 -7.71 -7.43
N PRO A 67 -14.49 -7.87 -8.75
CA PRO A 67 -13.35 -8.62 -9.23
C PRO A 67 -12.05 -7.93 -8.80
N ILE A 68 -10.96 -8.69 -8.69
CA ILE A 68 -9.64 -8.11 -8.41
C ILE A 68 -9.31 -7.07 -9.45
N LEU A 69 -9.05 -5.83 -9.03
CA LEU A 69 -8.57 -4.74 -9.88
C LEU A 69 -7.10 -4.48 -9.60
N TRP A 70 -6.32 -4.36 -10.67
CA TRP A 70 -4.88 -4.15 -10.64
C TRP A 70 -4.56 -2.76 -11.15
N TRP A 71 -3.82 -1.98 -10.34
CA TRP A 71 -3.63 -0.55 -10.54
C TRP A 71 -2.17 -0.17 -10.71
N SER A 72 -1.93 0.77 -11.61
CA SER A 72 -0.70 1.56 -11.74
C SER A 72 -1.11 2.99 -12.11
N PRO A 73 -1.44 3.85 -11.14
CA PRO A 73 -1.92 5.21 -11.40
C PRO A 73 -0.87 6.07 -12.09
N PRO A 74 -1.27 7.11 -12.87
CA PRO A 74 -0.36 7.98 -13.60
C PRO A 74 0.56 8.79 -12.66
N GLU A 75 0.08 9.13 -11.48
CA GLU A 75 0.85 9.77 -10.41
C GLU A 75 1.04 8.77 -9.27
N ARG A 76 2.27 8.66 -8.77
CA ARG A 76 2.63 7.75 -7.70
C ARG A 76 3.09 8.51 -6.48
N MET A 77 2.42 8.33 -5.35
CA MET A 77 2.85 8.92 -4.09
C MET A 77 3.99 8.12 -3.49
N VAL A 78 5.13 8.77 -3.23
CA VAL A 78 6.34 8.15 -2.68
C VAL A 78 6.95 8.99 -1.56
N LEU A 79 7.75 8.38 -0.70
CA LEU A 79 8.67 9.07 0.21
C LEU A 79 10.10 8.77 -0.24
N PHE A 80 10.86 9.82 -0.58
CA PHE A 80 12.32 9.75 -0.56
C PHE A 80 12.76 9.78 0.90
N LEU A 81 13.54 8.79 1.31
CA LEU A 81 13.70 8.45 2.74
C LEU A 81 14.34 9.57 3.56
N GLU A 82 15.23 10.37 2.95
CA GLU A 82 15.85 11.56 3.51
C GLU A 82 14.85 12.69 3.81
N ASP A 83 13.71 12.70 3.09
CA ASP A 83 12.69 13.77 3.17
C ASP A 83 11.62 13.51 4.26
N VAL A 84 11.76 12.44 5.04
CA VAL A 84 10.79 12.14 6.10
C VAL A 84 10.65 13.31 7.09
N LYS A 85 9.45 13.88 7.17
CA LYS A 85 9.15 15.02 8.05
C LYS A 85 8.78 14.54 9.46
N ILE A 86 9.63 14.89 10.44
CA ILE A 86 9.38 14.60 11.85
C ILE A 86 9.04 15.90 12.56
N SER A 87 7.77 16.10 12.91
CA SER A 87 7.30 17.29 13.61
C SER A 87 7.95 17.42 15.00
N LYS A 88 7.93 18.64 15.57
CA LYS A 88 8.45 18.87 16.93
C LYS A 88 7.77 17.98 17.97
N SER A 89 6.46 17.79 17.86
CA SER A 89 5.70 16.89 18.76
C SER A 89 6.12 15.44 18.61
N MET A 90 6.34 14.95 17.37
CA MET A 90 6.84 13.58 17.16
C MET A 90 8.25 13.38 17.70
N ARG A 91 9.16 14.36 17.51
CA ARG A 91 10.51 14.29 18.12
C ARG A 91 10.45 14.14 19.64
N ASN A 92 9.53 14.85 20.29
CA ASN A 92 9.33 14.74 21.72
C ASN A 92 8.82 13.35 22.15
N ILE A 93 7.86 12.78 21.41
CA ILE A 93 7.33 11.42 21.64
C ILE A 93 8.44 10.38 21.51
N ILE A 94 9.28 10.51 20.48
CA ILE A 94 10.43 9.62 20.24
C ILE A 94 11.44 9.75 21.40
N TYR A 95 11.78 10.97 21.79
CA TYR A 95 12.71 11.25 22.89
C TYR A 95 12.23 10.67 24.22
N GLN A 96 10.94 10.79 24.52
CA GLN A 96 10.33 10.23 25.72
C GLN A 96 10.19 8.71 25.68
N LYS A 97 10.53 8.05 24.57
CA LYS A 97 10.38 6.60 24.38
C LYS A 97 8.97 6.10 24.73
N LYS A 98 7.96 6.90 24.40
CA LYS A 98 6.56 6.61 24.70
C LYS A 98 6.11 5.26 24.12
N PHE A 99 6.62 4.91 22.95
CA PHE A 99 6.28 3.68 22.23
C PHE A 99 7.51 2.78 22.10
N LYS A 100 7.27 1.47 22.22
CA LYS A 100 8.19 0.44 21.76
C LYS A 100 7.87 0.11 20.30
N VAL A 101 8.88 0.01 19.46
CA VAL A 101 8.72 -0.39 18.05
C VAL A 101 9.39 -1.74 17.83
N THR A 102 8.70 -2.63 17.11
CA THR A 102 9.23 -3.92 16.66
C THR A 102 8.99 -4.08 15.16
N PHE A 103 9.66 -5.06 14.56
CA PHE A 103 9.54 -5.37 13.13
C PHE A 103 9.26 -6.85 12.97
N ASN A 104 8.25 -7.20 12.18
CA ASN A 104 7.90 -8.58 11.81
C ASN A 104 7.60 -9.51 13.00
N THR A 105 7.15 -8.97 14.13
CA THR A 105 6.85 -9.76 15.34
C THR A 105 5.37 -10.11 15.49
N ALA A 106 4.47 -9.34 14.83
CA ALA A 106 3.02 -9.51 14.95
C ALA A 106 2.31 -9.13 13.63
N PHE A 107 2.79 -9.65 12.50
CA PHE A 107 2.28 -9.30 11.16
C PHE A 107 0.77 -9.54 11.04
N ARG A 108 0.28 -10.71 11.50
CA ARG A 108 -1.14 -11.07 11.40
C ARG A 108 -2.02 -10.10 12.20
N GLU A 109 -1.59 -9.70 13.38
CA GLU A 109 -2.29 -8.70 14.20
C GLU A 109 -2.29 -7.33 13.54
N VAL A 110 -1.20 -6.93 12.89
CA VAL A 110 -1.10 -5.67 12.17
C VAL A 110 -2.11 -5.62 11.02
N ILE A 111 -2.11 -6.61 10.11
CA ILE A 111 -3.03 -6.61 8.97
C ILE A 111 -4.49 -6.70 9.40
N LEU A 112 -4.81 -7.48 10.44
CA LEU A 112 -6.16 -7.57 11.00
C LEU A 112 -6.62 -6.25 11.65
N ASN A 113 -5.72 -5.49 12.29
CA ASN A 113 -6.04 -4.16 12.80
C ASN A 113 -6.22 -3.16 11.64
N CYS A 114 -5.42 -3.22 10.58
CA CYS A 114 -5.62 -2.42 9.38
C CYS A 114 -6.98 -2.69 8.72
N LYS A 115 -7.41 -3.96 8.66
CA LYS A 115 -8.72 -4.36 8.15
C LYS A 115 -9.87 -3.78 8.99
N LYS A 116 -9.75 -3.75 10.32
CA LYS A 116 -10.82 -3.34 11.24
C LYS A 116 -11.00 -1.83 11.37
N ILE A 117 -10.04 -1.03 10.96
CA ILE A 117 -10.12 0.42 11.11
C ILE A 117 -11.16 0.99 10.15
N SER A 118 -12.21 1.61 10.75
CA SER A 118 -13.15 2.44 10.01
C SER A 118 -12.44 3.72 9.56
N ARG A 119 -12.35 3.95 8.26
CA ARG A 119 -11.84 5.18 7.67
C ARG A 119 -12.97 6.18 7.48
N LYS A 120 -12.73 7.45 7.85
CA LYS A 120 -13.70 8.53 7.55
C LYS A 120 -14.00 8.50 6.04
N ASN A 121 -15.30 8.44 5.69
CA ASN A 121 -15.84 8.42 4.33
C ASN A 121 -15.68 7.09 3.55
N GLN A 122 -15.39 5.97 4.18
CA GLN A 122 -15.47 4.65 3.55
C GLN A 122 -16.46 3.76 4.31
N THR A 123 -17.45 3.22 3.61
CA THR A 123 -18.34 2.16 4.09
C THR A 123 -17.67 0.82 3.78
N GLY A 124 -16.85 0.31 4.71
CA GLY A 124 -16.13 -0.97 4.51
C GLY A 124 -14.62 -0.83 4.52
N THR A 125 -13.96 -1.93 4.22
CA THR A 125 -12.49 -2.01 4.04
C THR A 125 -12.18 -2.74 2.75
N TRP A 126 -11.22 -2.25 1.99
CA TRP A 126 -10.69 -2.93 0.82
C TRP A 126 -9.81 -4.15 1.18
N ILE A 127 -9.43 -4.31 2.47
CA ILE A 127 -8.66 -5.47 2.92
C ILE A 127 -9.63 -6.63 3.19
N THR A 128 -9.86 -7.46 2.18
CA THR A 128 -10.73 -8.64 2.24
C THR A 128 -10.06 -9.77 3.03
N ASP A 129 -10.81 -10.82 3.40
CA ASP A 129 -10.21 -11.99 4.05
C ASP A 129 -9.22 -12.70 3.12
N ASN A 130 -9.49 -12.74 1.82
CA ASN A 130 -8.58 -13.30 0.83
C ASN A 130 -7.26 -12.51 0.75
N MET A 131 -7.31 -11.18 0.87
CA MET A 131 -6.11 -10.35 0.95
C MET A 131 -5.32 -10.62 2.23
N VAL A 132 -5.98 -10.73 3.39
CA VAL A 132 -5.30 -11.07 4.64
C VAL A 132 -4.50 -12.36 4.50
N GLU A 133 -5.10 -13.43 3.96
CA GLU A 133 -4.42 -14.71 3.79
C GLU A 133 -3.32 -14.64 2.71
N ALA A 134 -3.52 -13.89 1.62
CA ALA A 134 -2.51 -13.71 0.58
C ALA A 134 -1.26 -12.99 1.11
N TYR A 135 -1.44 -11.87 1.83
CA TYR A 135 -0.31 -11.14 2.40
C TYR A 135 0.34 -11.88 3.57
N PHE A 136 -0.42 -12.70 4.29
CA PHE A 136 0.17 -13.57 5.31
C PHE A 136 1.10 -14.62 4.69
N LYS A 137 0.71 -15.21 3.55
CA LYS A 137 1.60 -16.10 2.77
C LYS A 137 2.86 -15.38 2.29
N LEU A 138 2.73 -14.15 1.80
CA LEU A 138 3.90 -13.33 1.44
C LEU A 138 4.81 -13.07 2.64
N HIS A 139 4.22 -12.89 3.84
CA HIS A 139 4.99 -12.73 5.06
C HIS A 139 5.76 -14.01 5.44
N GLU A 140 5.14 -15.19 5.35
CA GLU A 140 5.80 -16.48 5.59
C GLU A 140 6.97 -16.71 4.61
N LEU A 141 6.87 -16.19 3.38
CA LEU A 141 7.95 -16.21 2.38
C LEU A 141 9.01 -15.11 2.65
N GLY A 142 8.83 -14.28 3.67
CA GLY A 142 9.74 -13.19 4.01
C GLY A 142 9.63 -11.96 3.12
N ILE A 143 8.60 -11.87 2.27
CA ILE A 143 8.38 -10.78 1.29
C ILE A 143 7.54 -9.66 1.89
N ALA A 144 6.41 -9.99 2.55
CA ALA A 144 5.65 -8.97 3.28
C ALA A 144 6.23 -8.77 4.68
N LYS A 145 6.30 -7.50 5.09
CA LYS A 145 6.89 -7.07 6.37
C LYS A 145 5.91 -6.19 7.14
N SER A 146 6.10 -6.12 8.46
CA SER A 146 5.32 -5.24 9.33
C SER A 146 6.19 -4.43 10.28
N VAL A 147 5.64 -3.33 10.72
CA VAL A 147 6.15 -2.53 11.83
C VAL A 147 5.07 -2.43 12.88
N GLU A 148 5.37 -2.78 14.10
CA GLU A 148 4.47 -2.75 15.24
C GLU A 148 4.83 -1.61 16.20
N VAL A 149 3.83 -0.94 16.73
CA VAL A 149 3.97 0.09 17.74
C VAL A 149 3.18 -0.31 18.98
N TRP A 150 3.88 -0.42 20.09
CA TRP A 150 3.38 -0.90 21.38
C TRP A 150 3.38 0.20 22.41
N GLU A 151 2.33 0.27 23.23
CA GLU A 151 2.25 1.05 24.45
C GLU A 151 1.77 0.12 25.58
N ASN A 152 2.55 -0.02 26.64
CA ASN A 152 2.26 -0.92 27.77
C ASN A 152 1.91 -2.36 27.32
N GLU A 153 2.67 -2.93 26.39
CA GLU A 153 2.50 -4.26 25.79
C GLU A 153 1.24 -4.42 24.92
N GLU A 154 0.44 -3.38 24.74
CA GLU A 154 -0.68 -3.38 23.79
C GLU A 154 -0.21 -2.91 22.42
N LEU A 155 -0.66 -3.61 21.36
CA LEU A 155 -0.44 -3.20 19.98
C LEU A 155 -1.39 -2.03 19.64
N VAL A 156 -0.83 -0.81 19.62
CA VAL A 156 -1.59 0.44 19.47
C VAL A 156 -1.47 1.09 18.10
N GLY A 157 -0.54 0.63 17.27
CA GLY A 157 -0.37 1.10 15.90
C GLY A 157 0.56 0.18 15.12
N GLY A 158 0.62 0.39 13.82
CA GLY A 158 1.48 -0.38 12.95
C GLY A 158 1.16 -0.14 11.48
N LEU A 159 1.97 -0.72 10.64
CA LEU A 159 1.80 -0.77 9.19
C LEU A 159 2.34 -2.09 8.64
N TYR A 160 1.92 -2.45 7.44
CA TYR A 160 2.53 -3.54 6.68
C TYR A 160 2.74 -3.14 5.23
N GLY A 161 3.54 -3.91 4.52
CA GLY A 161 3.81 -3.71 3.11
C GLY A 161 4.67 -4.82 2.53
N VAL A 162 5.03 -4.65 1.26
CA VAL A 162 5.81 -5.59 0.45
C VAL A 162 7.22 -5.06 0.27
N ASP A 163 8.20 -5.89 0.57
CA ASP A 163 9.62 -5.59 0.51
C ASP A 163 10.21 -6.14 -0.79
N LEU A 164 10.67 -5.26 -1.69
CA LEU A 164 11.32 -5.62 -2.94
C LEU A 164 12.87 -5.55 -2.87
N GLY A 165 13.43 -5.35 -1.67
CA GLY A 165 14.88 -5.30 -1.42
C GLY A 165 15.54 -3.95 -1.66
N HIS A 166 14.94 -3.06 -2.43
CA HIS A 166 15.42 -1.70 -2.71
C HIS A 166 14.28 -0.64 -2.72
N VAL A 167 13.04 -1.07 -2.87
CA VAL A 167 11.81 -0.31 -2.72
C VAL A 167 10.93 -1.05 -1.75
N PHE A 168 10.29 -0.33 -0.84
CA PHE A 168 9.28 -0.88 0.05
C PHE A 168 7.90 -0.33 -0.36
N CYS A 169 6.95 -1.20 -0.65
CA CYS A 169 5.58 -0.82 -1.00
C CYS A 169 4.70 -0.90 0.26
N GLY A 170 4.35 0.27 0.83
CA GLY A 170 3.49 0.36 2.01
C GLY A 170 2.03 0.11 1.65
N GLU A 171 1.37 -0.84 2.29
CA GLU A 171 0.00 -1.22 1.97
C GLU A 171 -1.03 -0.49 2.83
N SER A 172 -0.90 -0.61 4.11
CA SER A 172 -1.85 -0.02 5.04
C SER A 172 -1.24 0.23 6.40
N MET A 173 -1.82 1.18 7.12
CA MET A 173 -1.46 1.46 8.52
C MET A 173 -2.69 1.66 9.38
N PHE A 174 -2.53 1.41 10.68
CA PHE A 174 -3.55 1.64 11.68
C PHE A 174 -3.01 2.42 12.89
N SER A 175 -3.91 3.03 13.63
CA SER A 175 -3.59 3.78 14.85
C SER A 175 -4.77 3.71 15.82
N LYS A 176 -4.57 3.10 16.98
CA LYS A 176 -5.56 3.09 18.09
C LYS A 176 -5.37 4.30 19.01
N VAL A 177 -4.14 4.82 19.08
CA VAL A 177 -3.80 6.00 19.87
C VAL A 177 -3.09 7.03 19.02
N SER A 178 -3.22 8.29 19.38
CA SER A 178 -2.62 9.40 18.60
C SER A 178 -1.13 9.20 18.36
N ASN A 179 -0.72 9.41 17.11
CA ASN A 179 0.67 9.35 16.63
C ASN A 179 1.27 7.93 16.50
N ALA A 180 0.55 6.85 16.83
CA ALA A 180 1.11 5.50 16.73
C ALA A 180 1.42 5.11 15.26
N SER A 181 0.53 5.41 14.29
CA SER A 181 0.83 5.17 12.87
C SER A 181 1.98 6.02 12.34
N LYS A 182 2.09 7.29 12.79
CA LYS A 182 3.24 8.14 12.45
C LYS A 182 4.54 7.57 12.98
N MET A 183 4.51 7.00 14.20
CA MET A 183 5.68 6.34 14.77
C MET A 183 6.11 5.14 13.94
N ALA A 184 5.17 4.28 13.52
CA ALA A 184 5.44 3.15 12.64
C ALA A 184 6.07 3.60 11.31
N PHE A 185 5.48 4.61 10.66
CA PHE A 185 5.95 5.15 9.39
C PHE A 185 7.37 5.74 9.49
N ILE A 186 7.63 6.57 10.51
CA ILE A 186 8.94 7.16 10.75
C ILE A 186 9.99 6.08 11.05
N ALA A 187 9.63 5.08 11.84
CA ALA A 187 10.53 3.98 12.18
C ALA A 187 10.89 3.15 10.93
N LEU A 188 9.89 2.84 10.08
CA LEU A 188 10.13 2.18 8.81
C LEU A 188 11.04 3.01 7.91
N ALA A 189 10.72 4.30 7.67
CA ALA A 189 11.52 5.17 6.81
C ALA A 189 13.00 5.22 7.25
N LYS A 190 13.25 5.33 8.56
CA LYS A 190 14.62 5.30 9.09
C LYS A 190 15.31 3.96 8.95
N GLN A 191 14.60 2.85 9.11
CA GLN A 191 15.14 1.51 8.89
C GLN A 191 15.53 1.31 7.41
N LEU A 192 14.67 1.75 6.49
CA LEU A 192 14.91 1.68 5.05
C LEU A 192 16.07 2.59 4.62
N GLU A 193 16.17 3.80 5.17
CA GLU A 193 17.29 4.73 4.93
C GLU A 193 18.63 4.09 5.33
N ILE A 194 18.71 3.48 6.51
CA ILE A 194 19.91 2.77 6.99
C ILE A 194 20.25 1.57 6.07
N ALA A 195 19.24 0.90 5.54
CA ALA A 195 19.41 -0.22 4.64
C ALA A 195 19.64 0.19 3.17
N ASN A 196 19.79 1.48 2.87
CA ASN A 196 20.03 2.06 1.54
C ASN A 196 18.93 1.75 0.52
N TYR A 197 17.66 1.68 0.95
CA TYR A 197 16.52 1.65 0.04
C TYR A 197 16.40 2.96 -0.73
N ARG A 198 15.80 2.90 -1.91
CA ARG A 198 15.62 4.05 -2.80
C ARG A 198 14.45 4.92 -2.35
N LEU A 199 13.30 4.29 -2.06
CA LEU A 199 12.10 4.99 -1.63
C LEU A 199 11.12 4.04 -0.90
N LEU A 200 10.15 4.66 -0.23
CA LEU A 200 8.94 4.02 0.25
C LEU A 200 7.77 4.42 -0.67
N ASP A 201 7.22 3.45 -1.37
CA ASP A 201 6.04 3.62 -2.23
C ASP A 201 4.76 3.65 -1.37
N CYS A 202 3.96 4.69 -1.56
CA CYS A 202 2.70 4.93 -0.86
C CYS A 202 1.49 4.88 -1.80
N GLN A 203 1.66 4.51 -3.04
CA GLN A 203 0.72 4.31 -4.14
C GLN A 203 -0.05 5.58 -4.54
N VAL A 204 -1.06 5.97 -3.74
CA VAL A 204 -1.97 7.07 -4.08
C VAL A 204 -1.89 8.20 -3.07
N TYR A 205 -2.25 9.41 -3.52
CA TYR A 205 -2.23 10.60 -2.68
C TYR A 205 -3.04 10.45 -1.40
N ASN A 206 -2.45 10.93 -0.31
CA ASN A 206 -3.10 10.98 0.99
C ASN A 206 -2.52 12.16 1.79
N ASP A 207 -3.39 13.07 2.28
CA ASP A 207 -2.97 14.24 3.07
C ASP A 207 -2.12 13.89 4.29
N HIS A 208 -2.43 12.76 4.93
CA HIS A 208 -1.67 12.29 6.09
C HIS A 208 -0.22 11.96 5.71
N LEU A 209 -0.03 11.25 4.60
CA LEU A 209 1.30 10.89 4.08
C LEU A 209 2.05 12.12 3.55
N ALA A 210 1.37 13.06 2.87
CA ALA A 210 1.93 14.34 2.45
C ALA A 210 2.49 15.14 3.65
N SER A 211 1.78 15.10 4.78
CA SER A 211 2.25 15.72 6.04
C SER A 211 3.52 15.07 6.62
N LEU A 212 3.83 13.84 6.22
CA LEU A 212 5.02 13.08 6.62
C LEU A 212 6.19 13.21 5.63
N GLY A 213 5.99 13.96 4.53
CA GLY A 213 7.04 14.24 3.56
C GLY A 213 6.87 13.55 2.20
N CYS A 214 5.82 12.70 2.05
CA CYS A 214 5.56 12.07 0.77
C CYS A 214 5.17 13.10 -0.29
N VAL A 215 5.57 12.82 -1.53
CA VAL A 215 5.31 13.62 -2.73
C VAL A 215 4.78 12.73 -3.85
N GLU A 216 4.08 13.33 -4.81
CA GLU A 216 3.70 12.64 -6.04
C GLU A 216 4.78 12.81 -7.09
N ILE A 217 5.07 11.74 -7.80
CA ILE A 217 5.94 11.70 -8.97
C ILE A 217 5.21 11.01 -10.11
N GLU A 218 5.63 11.25 -11.35
CA GLU A 218 5.10 10.55 -12.51
C GLU A 218 5.35 9.03 -12.41
N ARG A 219 4.40 8.22 -12.87
CA ARG A 219 4.55 6.76 -12.90
C ARG A 219 5.84 6.31 -13.57
N GLU A 220 6.26 7.00 -14.63
CA GLU A 220 7.48 6.69 -15.39
C GLU A 220 8.72 6.85 -14.52
N ASP A 221 8.81 7.91 -13.73
CA ASP A 221 9.90 8.16 -12.79
C ASP A 221 9.94 7.10 -11.68
N PHE A 222 8.76 6.73 -11.15
CA PHE A 222 8.66 5.63 -10.20
C PHE A 222 9.16 4.30 -10.78
N LEU A 223 8.76 3.97 -12.01
CA LEU A 223 9.18 2.73 -12.68
C LEU A 223 10.68 2.71 -12.99
N MET A 224 11.30 3.85 -13.26
CA MET A 224 12.76 3.95 -13.40
C MET A 224 13.47 3.58 -12.09
N VAL A 225 12.99 4.09 -10.96
CA VAL A 225 13.54 3.73 -9.64
C VAL A 225 13.31 2.26 -9.31
N LEU A 226 12.14 1.72 -9.65
CA LEU A 226 11.78 0.33 -9.37
C LEU A 226 12.64 -0.68 -10.15
N LYS A 227 13.15 -0.28 -11.34
CA LYS A 227 13.98 -1.13 -12.20
C LYS A 227 15.50 -0.94 -11.98
N SER A 228 15.92 0.05 -11.18
CA SER A 228 17.32 0.36 -10.90
C SER A 228 17.84 -0.46 -9.70
#